data_8981577548f46458b28f46243f38f1e8
#
_entry.id   8981577548f46458b28f46243f38f1e8
#
_cell.length_a   1.000
_cell.length_b   1.000
_cell.length_c   1.000
_cell.angle_alpha   90.00
_cell.angle_beta   90.00
_cell.angle_gamma   90.00
#
_symmetry.space_group_name_H-M   'P 1'
#
loop_
_entity.id
_entity.type
_entity.pdbx_description
1 polymer ?
#
loop_
_entity_poly.entity_id
_entity_poly.type
_entity_poly.pdbx_seq_one_letter_code
_entity_poly.pdbx_strand_id
1 'polypeptide(L)'
;MAVGILLVVSASGCDAQSHPATTSITVLASSSMISSLTAIGKQFQAENPGTAVEFIFAGSSELSAELSDGIDADVFVSGDHDNMSAVANAGLIDATPVPLVANNLVIATAPGNHRNLASFADLARPGVRVAVCGDPGACAWATQQVEDRTGVRLHPQNIDSTRIDVLKDITSGKVDAGLVFKTDALDVGDNVSWFAFPEAGDAAVTSFIAPMKNSGQAELASKFIQDVTSAAGRKVFAADGFAEPNQKFAG
;
A
#
# COMPACT_ATOMS: atom_id res chain seq x y z
N MET A 1 25.87 79.55 -23.48
CA MET A 1 25.92 78.13 -23.92
C MET A 1 25.47 77.29 -22.75
N ALA A 2 24.25 76.81 -22.77
CA ALA A 2 23.71 75.93 -21.74
C ALA A 2 23.56 74.47 -22.34
N VAL A 3 24.28 73.54 -21.75
CA VAL A 3 24.25 72.13 -22.18
C VAL A 3 23.20 71.40 -21.31
N GLY A 4 22.10 70.99 -21.94
CA GLY A 4 21.06 70.17 -21.29
C GLY A 4 21.46 68.71 -21.29
N ILE A 5 21.52 68.11 -20.11
CA ILE A 5 21.73 66.69 -19.91
C ILE A 5 20.35 65.97 -19.90
N LEU A 6 20.09 65.15 -20.90
CA LEU A 6 18.89 64.27 -20.98
C LEU A 6 19.16 63.06 -20.15
N LEU A 7 18.44 62.84 -19.03
CA LEU A 7 18.44 61.59 -18.29
C LEU A 7 17.42 60.61 -18.95
N VAL A 8 17.93 59.54 -19.52
CA VAL A 8 17.11 58.40 -19.98
C VAL A 8 16.91 57.46 -18.80
N VAL A 9 15.69 57.41 -18.26
CA VAL A 9 15.29 56.39 -17.23
C VAL A 9 14.87 55.14 -17.97
N SER A 10 15.72 54.11 -17.92
CA SER A 10 15.38 52.78 -18.39
C SER A 10 14.52 52.09 -17.31
N ALA A 11 13.24 51.95 -17.57
CA ALA A 11 12.35 51.12 -16.74
C ALA A 11 12.65 49.62 -17.05
N SER A 12 13.41 48.96 -16.15
CA SER A 12 13.54 47.51 -16.15
C SER A 12 12.22 46.93 -15.66
N GLY A 13 11.39 46.47 -16.57
CA GLY A 13 10.22 45.66 -16.26
C GLY A 13 10.70 44.30 -15.69
N CYS A 14 10.44 44.04 -14.41
CA CYS A 14 10.48 42.69 -13.87
C CYS A 14 9.31 41.92 -14.48
N ASP A 15 9.57 41.10 -15.49
CA ASP A 15 8.67 40.00 -15.88
C ASP A 15 8.61 39.01 -14.71
N ALA A 16 7.63 39.18 -13.85
CA ALA A 16 7.24 38.14 -12.91
C ALA A 16 6.65 37.01 -13.76
N GLN A 17 7.48 36.02 -14.06
CA GLN A 17 6.99 34.75 -14.60
C GLN A 17 6.07 34.16 -13.54
N SER A 18 4.76 34.35 -13.71
CA SER A 18 3.74 33.63 -12.96
C SER A 18 3.87 32.17 -13.33
N HIS A 19 4.51 31.36 -12.49
CA HIS A 19 4.37 29.92 -12.56
C HIS A 19 2.88 29.62 -12.39
N PRO A 20 2.26 28.84 -13.29
CA PRO A 20 0.87 28.46 -13.09
C PRO A 20 0.76 27.78 -11.71
N ALA A 21 -0.25 28.17 -10.94
CA ALA A 21 -0.50 27.56 -9.63
C ALA A 21 -0.65 26.05 -9.83
N THR A 22 0.18 25.26 -9.16
CA THR A 22 0.09 23.80 -9.18
C THR A 22 -1.10 23.40 -8.31
N THR A 23 -2.05 22.66 -8.89
CA THR A 23 -3.15 22.06 -8.14
C THR A 23 -2.65 20.74 -7.55
N SER A 24 -2.76 20.54 -6.23
CA SER A 24 -2.31 19.30 -5.58
C SER A 24 -3.48 18.54 -4.98
N ILE A 25 -3.33 17.21 -4.96
CA ILE A 25 -4.15 16.31 -4.15
C ILE A 25 -3.27 15.63 -3.10
N THR A 26 -3.83 15.44 -1.90
CA THR A 26 -3.21 14.69 -0.81
C THR A 26 -3.81 13.29 -0.77
N VAL A 27 -2.96 12.28 -0.87
CA VAL A 27 -3.32 10.87 -0.86
C VAL A 27 -2.76 10.20 0.39
N LEU A 28 -3.62 9.82 1.32
CA LEU A 28 -3.25 8.97 2.45
C LEU A 28 -3.31 7.51 2.00
N ALA A 29 -2.18 6.80 2.07
CA ALA A 29 -2.10 5.46 1.51
C ALA A 29 -1.30 4.48 2.38
N SER A 30 -1.77 3.23 2.41
CA SER A 30 -1.07 2.16 3.09
C SER A 30 0.38 2.01 2.59
N SER A 31 1.32 1.93 3.53
CA SER A 31 2.76 1.80 3.26
C SER A 31 3.13 0.57 2.42
N SER A 32 2.26 -0.45 2.37
CA SER A 32 2.47 -1.62 1.49
C SER A 32 2.43 -1.29 -0.01
N MET A 33 1.95 -0.09 -0.38
CA MET A 33 1.75 0.32 -1.78
C MET A 33 2.66 1.49 -2.19
N ILE A 34 3.70 1.81 -1.42
CA ILE A 34 4.61 2.94 -1.67
C ILE A 34 5.18 2.90 -3.10
N SER A 35 5.74 1.76 -3.52
CA SER A 35 6.37 1.59 -4.84
C SER A 35 5.36 1.86 -5.96
N SER A 36 4.27 1.10 -5.98
CA SER A 36 3.23 1.18 -7.01
C SER A 36 2.60 2.57 -7.09
N LEU A 37 2.14 3.13 -5.96
CA LEU A 37 1.46 4.42 -5.96
C LEU A 37 2.40 5.58 -6.31
N THR A 38 3.67 5.51 -5.88
CA THR A 38 4.67 6.52 -6.28
C THR A 38 4.91 6.49 -7.78
N ALA A 39 4.99 5.30 -8.39
CA ALA A 39 5.17 5.17 -9.84
C ALA A 39 3.94 5.70 -10.60
N ILE A 40 2.72 5.33 -10.17
CA ILE A 40 1.47 5.80 -10.77
C ILE A 40 1.34 7.33 -10.60
N GLY A 41 1.63 7.87 -9.41
CA GLY A 41 1.57 9.32 -9.17
C GLY A 41 2.51 10.12 -10.06
N LYS A 42 3.73 9.62 -10.31
CA LYS A 42 4.67 10.22 -11.27
C LYS A 42 4.11 10.22 -12.69
N GLN A 43 3.52 9.11 -13.12
CA GLN A 43 2.90 9.02 -14.44
C GLN A 43 1.71 9.97 -14.56
N PHE A 44 0.82 9.98 -13.56
CA PHE A 44 -0.33 10.88 -13.50
C PHE A 44 0.07 12.35 -13.63
N GLN A 45 1.10 12.79 -12.90
CA GLN A 45 1.61 14.16 -12.98
C GLN A 45 2.19 14.49 -14.36
N ALA A 46 2.87 13.55 -15.01
CA ALA A 46 3.40 13.72 -16.36
C ALA A 46 2.29 13.88 -17.41
N GLU A 47 1.18 13.16 -17.24
CA GLU A 47 0.01 13.22 -18.12
C GLU A 47 -0.94 14.40 -17.81
N ASN A 48 -0.78 15.02 -16.63
CA ASN A 48 -1.59 16.14 -16.16
C ASN A 48 -0.69 17.33 -15.72
N PRO A 49 -0.10 18.06 -16.68
CA PRO A 49 0.78 19.19 -16.36
C PRO A 49 0.08 20.24 -15.47
N GLY A 50 0.77 20.74 -14.46
CA GLY A 50 0.22 21.68 -13.48
C GLY A 50 -0.49 21.00 -12.29
N THR A 51 -0.41 19.66 -12.19
CA THR A 51 -0.91 18.92 -11.01
C THR A 51 0.23 18.33 -10.20
N ALA A 52 -0.01 18.11 -8.89
CA ALA A 52 0.86 17.38 -7.99
C ALA A 52 0.06 16.33 -7.20
N VAL A 53 0.69 15.20 -6.91
CA VAL A 53 0.16 14.17 -6.01
C VAL A 53 1.10 14.06 -4.82
N GLU A 54 0.60 14.42 -3.65
CA GLU A 54 1.33 14.36 -2.39
C GLU A 54 0.88 13.13 -1.62
N PHE A 55 1.81 12.24 -1.30
CA PHE A 55 1.52 11.01 -0.58
C PHE A 55 1.92 11.12 0.88
N ILE A 56 1.04 10.64 1.76
CA ILE A 56 1.33 10.34 3.15
C ILE A 56 1.18 8.83 3.32
N PHE A 57 2.30 8.14 3.56
CA PHE A 57 2.32 6.69 3.71
C PHE A 57 2.50 6.28 5.16
N ALA A 58 1.56 5.48 5.67
CA ALA A 58 1.63 4.90 7.02
C ALA A 58 0.86 3.57 7.09
N GLY A 59 0.69 3.01 8.28
CA GLY A 59 -0.22 1.89 8.51
C GLY A 59 -1.68 2.30 8.31
N SER A 60 -2.52 1.44 7.74
CA SER A 60 -3.92 1.78 7.47
C SER A 60 -4.69 2.15 8.74
N SER A 61 -4.39 1.53 9.88
CA SER A 61 -5.01 1.87 11.17
C SER A 61 -4.60 3.26 11.68
N GLU A 62 -3.34 3.65 11.48
CA GLU A 62 -2.84 4.99 11.80
C GLU A 62 -3.54 6.04 10.93
N LEU A 63 -3.55 5.83 9.61
CA LEU A 63 -4.20 6.74 8.66
C LEU A 63 -5.70 6.88 8.91
N SER A 64 -6.40 5.78 9.25
CA SER A 64 -7.84 5.84 9.56
C SER A 64 -8.11 6.61 10.86
N ALA A 65 -7.22 6.53 11.85
CA ALA A 65 -7.31 7.32 13.07
C ALA A 65 -7.06 8.81 12.79
N GLU A 66 -6.01 9.14 12.03
CA GLU A 66 -5.69 10.52 11.65
C GLU A 66 -6.83 11.16 10.85
N LEU A 67 -7.47 10.43 9.91
CA LEU A 67 -8.66 10.90 9.20
C LEU A 67 -9.84 11.16 10.13
N SER A 68 -10.02 10.31 11.14
CA SER A 68 -11.06 10.49 12.17
C SER A 68 -10.77 11.68 13.08
N ASP A 69 -9.50 12.00 13.31
CA ASP A 69 -9.02 13.16 14.05
C ASP A 69 -9.04 14.45 13.22
N GLY A 70 -9.40 14.36 11.93
CA GLY A 70 -9.65 15.51 11.07
C GLY A 70 -8.47 15.95 10.21
N ILE A 71 -7.52 15.07 9.89
CA ILE A 71 -6.50 15.38 8.89
C ILE A 71 -7.17 15.55 7.51
N ASP A 72 -6.77 16.56 6.77
CA ASP A 72 -7.29 16.80 5.43
C ASP A 72 -6.62 15.86 4.41
N ALA A 73 -7.44 15.23 3.58
CA ALA A 73 -7.01 14.41 2.46
C ALA A 73 -8.04 14.45 1.32
N ASP A 74 -7.59 14.12 0.12
CA ASP A 74 -8.45 14.03 -1.07
C ASP A 74 -8.77 12.58 -1.43
N VAL A 75 -7.85 11.66 -1.16
CA VAL A 75 -7.99 10.22 -1.44
C VAL A 75 -7.46 9.40 -0.27
N PHE A 76 -8.18 8.34 0.09
CA PHE A 76 -7.72 7.34 1.04
C PHE A 76 -7.54 5.98 0.36
N VAL A 77 -6.39 5.35 0.58
CA VAL A 77 -6.04 4.00 0.10
C VAL A 77 -5.73 3.12 1.29
N SER A 78 -6.68 2.28 1.67
CA SER A 78 -6.50 1.32 2.76
C SER A 78 -5.92 0.00 2.27
N GLY A 79 -5.01 -0.58 3.04
CA GLY A 79 -4.47 -1.92 2.80
C GLY A 79 -5.44 -3.07 3.13
N ASP A 80 -6.58 -2.79 3.75
CA ASP A 80 -7.58 -3.78 4.18
C ASP A 80 -8.99 -3.19 4.21
N HIS A 81 -9.98 -4.09 4.37
CA HIS A 81 -11.40 -3.76 4.45
C HIS A 81 -11.77 -3.01 5.72
N ASP A 82 -11.24 -3.43 6.87
CA ASP A 82 -11.72 -2.96 8.18
C ASP A 82 -11.39 -1.49 8.41
N ASN A 83 -10.18 -1.07 8.05
CA ASN A 83 -9.77 0.33 8.13
C ASN A 83 -10.51 1.21 7.11
N MET A 84 -10.80 0.71 5.90
CA MET A 84 -11.66 1.42 4.96
C MET A 84 -13.09 1.56 5.49
N SER A 85 -13.64 0.50 6.10
CA SER A 85 -14.97 0.50 6.72
C SER A 85 -15.06 1.48 7.89
N ALA A 86 -14.00 1.59 8.70
CA ALA A 86 -13.95 2.55 9.79
C ALA A 86 -14.12 4.00 9.29
N VAL A 87 -13.38 4.36 8.22
CA VAL A 87 -13.47 5.69 7.60
C VAL A 87 -14.84 5.92 6.92
N ALA A 88 -15.39 4.88 6.26
CA ALA A 88 -16.72 4.94 5.65
C ALA A 88 -17.82 5.14 6.70
N ASN A 89 -17.78 4.36 7.79
CA ASN A 89 -18.75 4.44 8.88
C ASN A 89 -18.67 5.75 9.66
N ALA A 90 -17.51 6.40 9.69
CA ALA A 90 -17.36 7.75 10.22
C ALA A 90 -17.95 8.83 9.29
N GLY A 91 -18.48 8.46 8.11
CA GLY A 91 -19.09 9.38 7.15
C GLY A 91 -18.07 10.29 6.46
N LEU A 92 -16.81 9.89 6.38
CA LEU A 92 -15.69 10.65 5.79
C LEU A 92 -15.56 10.44 4.27
N ILE A 93 -16.29 9.48 3.70
CA ILE A 93 -16.39 9.23 2.26
C ILE A 93 -17.87 9.22 1.82
N ASP A 94 -18.16 9.64 0.58
CA ASP A 94 -19.51 9.65 0.02
C ASP A 94 -19.76 8.57 -1.04
N ALA A 95 -18.70 7.95 -1.53
CA ALA A 95 -18.75 6.93 -2.58
C ALA A 95 -18.48 5.54 -2.00
N THR A 96 -19.03 4.51 -2.63
CA THR A 96 -18.62 3.13 -2.31
C THR A 96 -17.14 2.95 -2.62
N PRO A 97 -16.31 2.50 -1.65
CA PRO A 97 -14.91 2.22 -1.90
C PRO A 97 -14.70 1.23 -3.03
N VAL A 98 -13.72 1.51 -3.88
CA VAL A 98 -13.38 0.65 -5.02
C VAL A 98 -12.35 -0.39 -4.59
N PRO A 99 -12.59 -1.70 -4.81
CA PRO A 99 -11.56 -2.72 -4.63
C PRO A 99 -10.38 -2.45 -5.56
N LEU A 100 -9.17 -2.34 -5.00
CA LEU A 100 -8.00 -1.94 -5.75
C LEU A 100 -7.14 -3.13 -6.18
N VAL A 101 -6.59 -3.85 -5.22
CA VAL A 101 -5.72 -5.01 -5.41
C VAL A 101 -5.89 -5.99 -4.25
N ALA A 102 -5.38 -7.21 -4.40
CA ALA A 102 -5.29 -8.18 -3.32
C ALA A 102 -3.84 -8.55 -3.04
N ASN A 103 -3.52 -8.84 -1.78
CA ASN A 103 -2.22 -9.36 -1.37
C ASN A 103 -2.40 -10.75 -0.76
N ASN A 104 -1.60 -11.69 -1.25
CA ASN A 104 -1.65 -13.08 -0.81
C ASN A 104 -0.51 -13.38 0.15
N LEU A 105 -0.77 -14.23 1.14
CA LEU A 105 0.30 -14.83 1.91
C LEU A 105 1.14 -15.77 1.04
N VAL A 106 2.41 -15.82 1.35
CA VAL A 106 3.37 -16.81 0.84
C VAL A 106 4.13 -17.41 2.02
N ILE A 107 4.65 -18.60 1.81
CA ILE A 107 5.61 -19.21 2.75
C ILE A 107 6.99 -18.73 2.32
N ALA A 108 7.65 -17.97 3.19
CA ALA A 108 9.03 -17.52 2.99
C ALA A 108 9.98 -18.39 3.84
N THR A 109 11.15 -18.67 3.28
CA THR A 109 12.22 -19.45 3.93
C THR A 109 13.57 -18.78 3.67
N ALA A 110 14.61 -19.18 4.39
CA ALA A 110 15.97 -18.87 3.98
C ALA A 110 16.24 -19.42 2.55
N PRO A 111 17.16 -18.81 1.79
CA PRO A 111 17.51 -19.27 0.45
C PRO A 111 17.77 -20.78 0.41
N GLY A 112 17.20 -21.45 -0.60
CA GLY A 112 17.37 -22.90 -0.79
C GLY A 112 16.38 -23.78 -0.05
N ASN A 113 15.48 -23.23 0.78
CA ASN A 113 14.40 -24.01 1.46
C ASN A 113 14.91 -25.36 2.04
N HIS A 114 15.90 -25.30 2.90
CA HIS A 114 16.62 -26.48 3.40
C HIS A 114 15.75 -27.52 4.18
N ARG A 115 14.52 -27.13 4.55
CA ARG A 115 13.54 -28.03 5.18
C ARG A 115 12.64 -28.73 4.16
N ASN A 116 12.78 -28.42 2.86
CA ASN A 116 11.93 -28.92 1.79
C ASN A 116 10.43 -28.74 2.10
N LEU A 117 10.06 -27.51 2.51
CA LEU A 117 8.68 -27.15 2.76
C LEU A 117 7.99 -26.89 1.42
N ALA A 118 6.78 -27.44 1.22
CA ALA A 118 6.04 -27.34 -0.03
C ALA A 118 4.55 -26.97 0.17
N SER A 119 4.05 -26.97 1.40
CA SER A 119 2.65 -26.72 1.73
C SER A 119 2.52 -25.98 3.07
N PHE A 120 1.31 -25.45 3.32
CA PHE A 120 0.97 -24.86 4.62
C PHE A 120 1.07 -25.92 5.74
N ALA A 121 0.62 -27.15 5.47
CA ALA A 121 0.70 -28.24 6.45
C ALA A 121 2.13 -28.59 6.88
N ASP A 122 3.12 -28.39 6.00
CA ASP A 122 4.53 -28.62 6.34
C ASP A 122 5.04 -27.69 7.45
N LEU A 123 4.42 -26.52 7.62
CA LEU A 123 4.78 -25.58 8.71
C LEU A 123 4.42 -26.15 10.10
N ALA A 124 3.46 -27.06 10.17
CA ALA A 124 3.06 -27.71 11.42
C ALA A 124 3.88 -28.98 11.73
N ARG A 125 4.85 -29.37 10.88
CA ARG A 125 5.71 -30.56 11.12
C ARG A 125 6.57 -30.38 12.37
N PRO A 126 6.75 -31.43 13.19
CA PRO A 126 7.65 -31.39 14.34
C PRO A 126 9.07 -30.94 13.96
N GLY A 127 9.62 -29.99 14.70
CA GLY A 127 10.96 -29.49 14.52
C GLY A 127 11.12 -28.43 13.41
N VAL A 128 10.05 -28.02 12.74
CA VAL A 128 10.03 -26.82 11.89
C VAL A 128 9.75 -25.60 12.77
N ARG A 129 10.68 -24.64 12.74
CA ARG A 129 10.56 -23.38 13.46
C ARG A 129 9.87 -22.36 12.56
N VAL A 130 8.76 -21.80 12.99
CA VAL A 130 7.93 -20.89 12.20
C VAL A 130 7.77 -19.56 12.92
N ALA A 131 7.82 -18.45 12.18
CA ALA A 131 7.40 -17.13 12.61
C ALA A 131 6.13 -16.72 11.87
N VAL A 132 5.22 -16.03 12.56
CA VAL A 132 3.99 -15.46 12.01
C VAL A 132 3.81 -14.04 12.52
N CYS A 133 3.02 -13.23 11.80
CA CYS A 133 2.64 -11.91 12.28
C CYS A 133 1.69 -12.04 13.48
N GLY A 134 1.88 -11.17 14.47
CA GLY A 134 0.96 -11.02 15.60
C GLY A 134 -0.26 -10.16 15.27
N ASP A 135 -1.30 -10.29 16.08
CA ASP A 135 -2.51 -9.48 16.04
C ASP A 135 -2.29 -8.14 16.80
N PRO A 136 -2.93 -7.01 16.41
CA PRO A 136 -3.84 -6.89 15.27
C PRO A 136 -3.11 -6.62 13.94
N GLY A 137 -3.61 -7.20 12.85
CA GLY A 137 -3.09 -6.88 11.52
C GLY A 137 -3.55 -7.82 10.41
N ALA A 138 -3.52 -7.32 9.19
CA ALA A 138 -3.98 -8.05 8.01
C ALA A 138 -3.24 -9.39 7.79
N CYS A 139 -1.95 -9.45 8.12
CA CYS A 139 -1.14 -10.67 8.00
C CYS A 139 -1.57 -11.74 9.05
N ALA A 140 -1.82 -11.32 10.30
CA ALA A 140 -2.32 -12.22 11.34
C ALA A 140 -3.72 -12.73 10.99
N TRP A 141 -4.62 -11.85 10.56
CA TRP A 141 -5.95 -12.21 10.08
C TRP A 141 -5.89 -13.23 8.94
N ALA A 142 -5.07 -12.99 7.92
CA ALA A 142 -4.92 -13.90 6.80
C ALA A 142 -4.38 -15.28 7.23
N THR A 143 -3.40 -15.31 8.15
CA THR A 143 -2.89 -16.55 8.75
C THR A 143 -4.00 -17.32 9.45
N GLN A 144 -4.79 -16.65 10.28
CA GLN A 144 -5.94 -17.24 10.97
C GLN A 144 -6.96 -17.82 9.98
N GLN A 145 -7.28 -17.09 8.88
CA GLN A 145 -8.20 -17.60 7.86
C GLN A 145 -7.69 -18.89 7.20
N VAL A 146 -6.39 -19.00 6.94
CA VAL A 146 -5.80 -20.23 6.41
C VAL A 146 -5.90 -21.35 7.43
N GLU A 147 -5.57 -21.11 8.69
CA GLU A 147 -5.70 -22.09 9.75
C GLU A 147 -7.12 -22.62 9.91
N ASP A 148 -8.12 -21.73 9.90
CA ASP A 148 -9.53 -22.06 10.08
C ASP A 148 -10.07 -22.90 8.92
N ARG A 149 -9.65 -22.60 7.69
CA ARG A 149 -10.08 -23.36 6.50
C ARG A 149 -9.41 -24.71 6.34
N THR A 150 -8.13 -24.79 6.69
CA THR A 150 -7.36 -26.04 6.55
C THR A 150 -7.52 -26.96 7.74
N GLY A 151 -7.91 -26.44 8.90
CA GLY A 151 -7.86 -27.15 10.18
C GLY A 151 -6.43 -27.38 10.69
N VAL A 152 -5.40 -26.94 9.97
CA VAL A 152 -4.02 -27.00 10.40
C VAL A 152 -3.75 -25.84 11.36
N ARG A 153 -3.30 -26.14 12.58
CA ARG A 153 -2.90 -25.11 13.55
C ARG A 153 -1.39 -25.03 13.61
N LEU A 154 -0.87 -23.82 13.42
CA LEU A 154 0.55 -23.57 13.60
C LEU A 154 0.87 -23.41 15.09
N HIS A 155 2.09 -23.81 15.44
CA HIS A 155 2.66 -23.56 16.76
C HIS A 155 3.92 -22.70 16.57
N PRO A 156 3.75 -21.40 16.28
CA PRO A 156 4.87 -20.56 15.92
C PRO A 156 5.87 -20.46 17.06
N GLN A 157 7.15 -20.52 16.70
CA GLN A 157 8.26 -20.26 17.62
C GLN A 157 8.27 -18.78 18.00
N ASN A 158 7.94 -17.91 17.03
CA ASN A 158 7.85 -16.48 17.20
C ASN A 158 6.53 -15.94 16.65
N ILE A 159 5.92 -15.06 17.42
CA ILE A 159 4.83 -14.20 17.00
C ILE A 159 5.42 -12.79 16.95
N ASP A 160 5.69 -12.31 15.75
CA ASP A 160 6.38 -11.04 15.54
C ASP A 160 5.37 -9.90 15.34
N SER A 161 5.72 -8.71 15.82
CA SER A 161 4.84 -7.55 15.73
C SER A 161 4.56 -7.12 14.28
N THR A 162 5.50 -7.40 13.37
CA THR A 162 5.39 -7.01 11.97
C THR A 162 5.87 -8.11 11.04
N ARG A 163 5.39 -8.10 9.77
CA ARG A 163 5.90 -8.95 8.70
C ARG A 163 7.38 -8.73 8.38
N ILE A 164 7.90 -7.52 8.66
CA ILE A 164 9.33 -7.20 8.50
C ILE A 164 10.15 -7.97 9.54
N ASP A 165 9.66 -8.13 10.76
CA ASP A 165 10.35 -8.89 11.80
C ASP A 165 10.32 -10.39 11.50
N VAL A 166 9.21 -10.91 10.93
CA VAL A 166 9.16 -12.29 10.40
C VAL A 166 10.26 -12.52 9.36
N LEU A 167 10.43 -11.59 8.41
CA LEU A 167 11.50 -11.68 7.40
C LEU A 167 12.91 -11.61 8.02
N LYS A 168 13.12 -10.77 9.04
CA LYS A 168 14.39 -10.72 9.80
C LYS A 168 14.68 -12.03 10.50
N ASP A 169 13.67 -12.65 11.11
CA ASP A 169 13.82 -13.94 11.79
C ASP A 169 14.19 -15.06 10.82
N ILE A 170 13.62 -15.04 9.60
CA ILE A 170 13.99 -15.97 8.52
C ILE A 170 15.43 -15.73 8.06
N THR A 171 15.78 -14.49 7.72
CA THR A 171 17.08 -14.16 7.14
C THR A 171 18.24 -14.33 8.15
N SER A 172 17.96 -14.18 9.44
CA SER A 172 18.94 -14.46 10.51
C SER A 172 19.07 -15.94 10.87
N GLY A 173 18.22 -16.81 10.31
CA GLY A 173 18.20 -18.25 10.63
C GLY A 173 17.58 -18.59 12.00
N LYS A 174 16.92 -17.64 12.64
CA LYS A 174 16.23 -17.85 13.91
C LYS A 174 15.05 -18.79 13.73
N VAL A 175 14.34 -18.72 12.59
CA VAL A 175 13.29 -19.64 12.19
C VAL A 175 13.60 -20.25 10.82
N ASP A 176 12.93 -21.38 10.50
CA ASP A 176 13.09 -22.08 9.23
C ASP A 176 12.17 -21.54 8.15
N ALA A 177 11.01 -20.98 8.53
CA ALA A 177 10.02 -20.41 7.64
C ALA A 177 9.16 -19.35 8.35
N GLY A 178 8.43 -18.58 7.56
CA GLY A 178 7.41 -17.66 8.06
C GLY A 178 6.33 -17.37 7.01
N LEU A 179 5.21 -16.83 7.48
CA LEU A 179 4.14 -16.33 6.63
C LEU A 179 4.26 -14.80 6.50
N VAL A 180 4.37 -14.35 5.26
CA VAL A 180 4.44 -12.92 4.90
C VAL A 180 3.61 -12.68 3.64
N PHE A 181 3.32 -11.45 3.31
CA PHE A 181 2.72 -11.15 2.02
C PHE A 181 3.73 -11.32 0.87
N LYS A 182 3.22 -11.68 -0.30
CA LYS A 182 4.03 -11.85 -1.51
C LYS A 182 4.85 -10.59 -1.84
N THR A 183 4.25 -9.41 -1.68
CA THR A 183 4.94 -8.13 -1.90
C THR A 183 6.17 -7.99 -1.01
N ASP A 184 6.05 -8.33 0.29
CA ASP A 184 7.16 -8.23 1.24
C ASP A 184 8.29 -9.22 0.91
N ALA A 185 7.95 -10.43 0.44
CA ALA A 185 8.94 -11.40 0.00
C ALA A 185 9.68 -10.96 -1.28
N LEU A 186 9.00 -10.27 -2.18
CA LEU A 186 9.59 -9.68 -3.39
C LEU A 186 10.51 -8.51 -3.06
N ASP A 187 10.15 -7.65 -2.11
CA ASP A 187 10.93 -6.48 -1.69
C ASP A 187 12.31 -6.85 -1.13
N VAL A 188 12.42 -7.99 -0.45
CA VAL A 188 13.71 -8.47 0.09
C VAL A 188 14.52 -9.27 -0.92
N GLY A 189 13.96 -9.57 -2.08
CA GLY A 189 14.64 -10.20 -3.21
C GLY A 189 15.26 -11.56 -2.86
N ASP A 190 16.49 -11.81 -3.31
CA ASP A 190 17.19 -13.09 -3.17
C ASP A 190 17.58 -13.45 -1.72
N ASN A 191 17.31 -12.58 -0.74
CA ASN A 191 17.58 -12.86 0.67
C ASN A 191 16.63 -13.91 1.27
N VAL A 192 15.50 -14.20 0.60
CA VAL A 192 14.57 -15.27 0.94
C VAL A 192 14.19 -16.06 -0.31
N SER A 193 13.87 -17.34 -0.12
CA SER A 193 13.10 -18.10 -1.08
C SER A 193 11.63 -18.09 -0.63
N TRP A 194 10.70 -18.02 -1.57
CA TRP A 194 9.29 -18.07 -1.23
C TRP A 194 8.51 -18.91 -2.24
N PHE A 195 7.36 -19.40 -1.82
CA PHE A 195 6.44 -20.12 -2.69
C PHE A 195 4.99 -19.88 -2.27
N ALA A 196 4.11 -19.86 -3.28
CA ALA A 196 2.68 -19.75 -3.07
C ALA A 196 2.11 -21.10 -2.62
N PHE A 197 1.00 -21.05 -1.91
CA PHE A 197 0.23 -22.23 -1.53
C PHE A 197 -1.26 -21.96 -1.80
N PRO A 198 -2.05 -23.00 -2.18
CA PRO A 198 -3.41 -22.81 -2.71
C PRO A 198 -4.35 -22.08 -1.75
N GLU A 199 -4.26 -22.38 -0.45
CA GLU A 199 -5.16 -21.86 0.58
C GLU A 199 -5.01 -20.34 0.82
N ALA A 200 -3.88 -19.77 0.42
CA ALA A 200 -3.64 -18.33 0.53
C ALA A 200 -4.58 -17.48 -0.35
N GLY A 201 -5.03 -18.04 -1.48
CA GLY A 201 -5.93 -17.32 -2.40
C GLY A 201 -7.28 -16.96 -1.77
N ASP A 202 -7.79 -17.82 -0.91
CA ASP A 202 -9.04 -17.61 -0.19
C ASP A 202 -8.89 -16.70 1.04
N ALA A 203 -7.68 -16.46 1.50
CA ALA A 203 -7.31 -15.58 2.60
C ALA A 203 -6.62 -14.29 2.11
N ALA A 204 -6.75 -13.99 0.82
CA ALA A 204 -6.18 -12.77 0.24
C ALA A 204 -6.78 -11.52 0.87
N VAL A 205 -5.92 -10.58 1.23
CA VAL A 205 -6.34 -9.29 1.79
C VAL A 205 -6.55 -8.29 0.67
N THR A 206 -7.79 -7.82 0.50
CA THR A 206 -8.15 -6.81 -0.52
C THR A 206 -7.96 -5.41 0.04
N SER A 207 -7.23 -4.60 -0.70
CA SER A 207 -7.05 -3.16 -0.48
C SER A 207 -8.15 -2.38 -1.21
N PHE A 208 -8.49 -1.21 -0.68
CA PHE A 208 -9.56 -0.35 -1.21
C PHE A 208 -9.08 1.08 -1.39
N ILE A 209 -9.70 1.79 -2.34
CA ILE A 209 -9.47 3.21 -2.60
C ILE A 209 -10.81 3.97 -2.62
N ALA A 210 -10.84 5.15 -2.03
CA ALA A 210 -12.02 6.02 -2.03
C ALA A 210 -11.65 7.50 -2.05
N PRO A 211 -12.49 8.38 -2.66
CA PRO A 211 -12.36 9.81 -2.52
C PRO A 211 -12.85 10.24 -1.13
N MET A 212 -12.21 11.25 -0.56
CA MET A 212 -12.67 11.84 0.70
C MET A 212 -13.83 12.79 0.44
N LYS A 213 -14.83 12.78 1.34
CA LYS A 213 -16.07 13.57 1.24
C LYS A 213 -15.82 15.08 1.14
N ASN A 214 -14.88 15.57 1.93
CA ASN A 214 -14.60 17.01 2.03
C ASN A 214 -13.41 17.43 1.17
N SER A 215 -13.04 16.64 0.15
CA SER A 215 -11.96 16.99 -0.77
C SER A 215 -12.22 18.34 -1.44
N GLY A 216 -11.27 19.25 -1.31
CA GLY A 216 -11.27 20.49 -2.07
C GLY A 216 -10.92 20.31 -3.56
N GLN A 217 -10.51 19.11 -3.95
CA GLN A 217 -10.03 18.74 -5.28
C GLN A 217 -10.78 17.50 -5.84
N ALA A 218 -12.09 17.39 -5.60
CA ALA A 218 -12.88 16.20 -5.88
C ALA A 218 -12.77 15.69 -7.33
N GLU A 219 -12.70 16.60 -8.32
CA GLU A 219 -12.55 16.21 -9.73
C GLU A 219 -11.16 15.59 -10.00
N LEU A 220 -10.09 16.21 -9.48
CA LEU A 220 -8.73 15.72 -9.63
C LEU A 220 -8.53 14.39 -8.87
N ALA A 221 -9.09 14.28 -7.66
CA ALA A 221 -9.12 13.04 -6.88
C ALA A 221 -9.80 11.89 -7.63
N SER A 222 -10.97 12.16 -8.22
CA SER A 222 -11.70 11.17 -9.04
C SER A 222 -10.89 10.73 -10.26
N LYS A 223 -10.22 11.66 -10.93
CA LYS A 223 -9.37 11.35 -12.09
C LYS A 223 -8.16 10.50 -11.66
N PHE A 224 -7.53 10.82 -10.53
CA PHE A 224 -6.44 10.02 -9.99
C PHE A 224 -6.91 8.59 -9.63
N ILE A 225 -8.08 8.44 -8.98
CA ILE A 225 -8.65 7.12 -8.67
C ILE A 225 -8.90 6.31 -9.94
N GLN A 226 -9.43 6.93 -11.00
CA GLN A 226 -9.63 6.26 -12.29
C GLN A 226 -8.32 5.77 -12.90
N ASP A 227 -7.25 6.56 -12.81
CA ASP A 227 -5.94 6.18 -13.31
C ASP A 227 -5.34 5.03 -12.49
N VAL A 228 -5.36 5.13 -11.17
CA VAL A 228 -4.91 4.08 -10.24
C VAL A 228 -5.64 2.75 -10.48
N THR A 229 -6.96 2.79 -10.72
CA THR A 229 -7.79 1.59 -10.93
C THR A 229 -7.84 1.12 -12.37
N SER A 230 -7.20 1.83 -13.30
CA SER A 230 -7.11 1.47 -14.73
C SER A 230 -6.34 0.18 -14.98
N ALA A 231 -6.43 -0.36 -16.20
CA ALA A 231 -5.62 -1.50 -16.61
C ALA A 231 -4.10 -1.20 -16.55
N ALA A 232 -3.69 0.05 -16.75
CA ALA A 232 -2.30 0.49 -16.63
C ALA A 232 -1.86 0.51 -15.16
N GLY A 233 -2.65 1.12 -14.26
CA GLY A 233 -2.40 1.13 -12.83
C GLY A 233 -2.32 -0.30 -12.25
N ARG A 234 -3.26 -1.18 -12.61
CA ARG A 234 -3.23 -2.59 -12.18
C ARG A 234 -1.96 -3.33 -12.63
N LYS A 235 -1.41 -3.03 -13.81
CA LYS A 235 -0.13 -3.61 -14.25
C LYS A 235 1.04 -3.19 -13.37
N VAL A 236 1.05 -1.94 -12.87
CA VAL A 236 2.08 -1.47 -11.94
C VAL A 236 2.01 -2.26 -10.64
N PHE A 237 0.82 -2.40 -10.06
CA PHE A 237 0.63 -3.22 -8.85
C PHE A 237 1.00 -4.70 -9.06
N ALA A 238 0.64 -5.28 -10.21
CA ALA A 238 0.98 -6.67 -10.54
C ALA A 238 2.49 -6.89 -10.63
N ALA A 239 3.26 -5.91 -11.10
CA ALA A 239 4.72 -5.95 -11.13
C ALA A 239 5.33 -5.99 -9.71
N ASP A 240 4.69 -5.33 -8.74
CA ASP A 240 5.08 -5.36 -7.33
C ASP A 240 4.53 -6.61 -6.57
N GLY A 241 3.84 -7.53 -7.29
CA GLY A 241 3.39 -8.81 -6.73
C GLY A 241 1.95 -8.86 -6.24
N PHE A 242 1.20 -7.76 -6.31
CA PHE A 242 -0.23 -7.77 -5.99
C PHE A 242 -1.03 -8.58 -7.01
N ALA A 243 -2.16 -9.11 -6.57
CA ALA A 243 -3.14 -9.82 -7.37
C ALA A 243 -4.37 -8.94 -7.65
N GLU A 244 -5.24 -9.39 -8.55
CA GLU A 244 -6.57 -8.79 -8.73
C GLU A 244 -7.40 -8.92 -7.46
N PRO A 245 -8.24 -7.93 -7.13
CA PRO A 245 -9.05 -7.98 -5.94
C PRO A 245 -10.12 -9.08 -6.05
N ASN A 246 -10.30 -9.86 -4.98
CA ASN A 246 -11.25 -10.96 -4.92
C ASN A 246 -12.48 -10.65 -4.03
N GLN A 247 -12.51 -9.50 -3.37
CA GLN A 247 -13.58 -9.06 -2.50
C GLN A 247 -14.22 -7.78 -3.02
N LYS A 248 -15.54 -7.65 -2.79
CA LYS A 248 -16.28 -6.40 -2.95
C LYS A 248 -16.36 -5.70 -1.61
N PHE A 249 -16.45 -4.38 -1.62
CA PHE A 249 -16.74 -3.66 -0.40
C PHE A 249 -18.18 -3.99 0.04
N ALA A 250 -18.31 -4.50 1.25
CA ALA A 250 -19.58 -4.70 1.93
C ALA A 250 -19.59 -3.72 3.11
N GLY A 251 -20.41 -2.68 3.01
CA GLY A 251 -20.65 -1.72 4.10
C GLY A 251 -21.61 -2.28 5.12
#